data_42c94edfd3bb2fe22dde68300211880a
#
_entry.id   42c94edfd3bb2fe22dde68300211880a
#
_cell.length_a   1.000
_cell.length_b   1.000
_cell.length_c   1.000
_cell.angle_alpha   90.00
_cell.angle_beta   90.00
_cell.angle_gamma   90.00
#
_symmetry.space_group_name_H-M   'P 1'
#
loop_
_entity.id
_entity.type
_entity.pdbx_description
1 polymer ?
#
loop_
_entity_poly.entity_id
_entity_poly.type
_entity_poly.pdbx_seq_one_letter_code
_entity_poly.pdbx_strand_id
1 'polypeptide(L)'
;MKELFDVKKLDYYISKSVFSKRQTPQRTVCNYEIELYATSGNVSVINGKEYRQKKGNILIAKPGDTRYSIDPFECHCVHFLCNDTEIRERLEELPKVFEASDTDGIMQIFENMLAARANADPAAKFAVQGGLLQLLGCLLTETGERYSGKYARYLSAVSDACAFMRENCDRHITLDDIAAAANLSPCFFHGVFKSVKSVTPAEYLLNIRISSAKRLLASSSLSLSEIALRCGFGSQGYFNYVFKKHTSTTPKKYRDKKRIII
;
A
#
# COMPACT_ATOMS: atom_id res chain seq x y z
N MET A 1 14.14 11.34 -10.52
CA MET A 1 13.01 10.46 -10.10
C MET A 1 13.50 9.67 -8.91
N LYS A 2 12.78 9.70 -7.77
CA LYS A 2 13.15 8.91 -6.59
C LYS A 2 12.89 7.43 -6.91
N GLU A 3 13.86 6.56 -6.66
CA GLU A 3 13.69 5.12 -6.91
C GLU A 3 12.63 4.56 -5.97
N LEU A 4 11.77 3.68 -6.47
CA LEU A 4 10.79 2.96 -5.66
C LEU A 4 11.47 1.97 -4.73
N PHE A 5 12.51 1.29 -5.23
CA PHE A 5 13.27 0.29 -4.49
C PHE A 5 14.76 0.59 -4.54
N ASP A 6 15.41 0.47 -3.41
CA ASP A 6 16.87 0.46 -3.31
C ASP A 6 17.33 -1.01 -3.14
N VAL A 7 17.70 -1.64 -4.26
CA VAL A 7 18.07 -3.06 -4.31
C VAL A 7 19.47 -3.26 -3.75
N LYS A 8 19.58 -3.89 -2.60
CA LYS A 8 20.83 -4.15 -1.88
C LYS A 8 21.50 -5.44 -2.34
N LYS A 9 20.72 -6.49 -2.61
CA LYS A 9 21.19 -7.79 -3.08
C LYS A 9 20.21 -8.34 -4.10
N LEU A 10 20.72 -8.97 -5.13
CA LEU A 10 19.98 -9.77 -6.11
C LEU A 10 20.92 -10.88 -6.55
N ASP A 11 20.60 -12.13 -6.24
CA ASP A 11 21.53 -13.23 -6.44
C ASP A 11 20.80 -14.58 -6.57
N TYR A 12 21.49 -15.55 -7.17
CA TYR A 12 21.17 -16.96 -7.04
C TYR A 12 22.18 -17.56 -6.06
N TYR A 13 21.68 -17.93 -4.89
CA TYR A 13 22.52 -18.39 -3.79
C TYR A 13 22.45 -19.91 -3.65
N ILE A 14 23.62 -20.54 -3.60
CA ILE A 14 23.81 -21.97 -3.34
C ILE A 14 24.62 -22.12 -2.06
N SER A 15 24.02 -22.68 -1.04
CA SER A 15 24.73 -23.11 0.15
C SER A 15 25.30 -24.51 -0.06
N LYS A 16 26.62 -24.62 -0.14
CA LYS A 16 27.33 -25.89 -0.36
C LYS A 16 27.89 -26.44 0.95
N SER A 17 27.04 -26.93 1.83
CA SER A 17 27.53 -27.78 2.90
C SER A 17 27.12 -29.23 2.67
N VAL A 18 27.94 -29.98 1.97
CA VAL A 18 27.71 -31.39 1.65
C VAL A 18 27.82 -32.30 2.88
N PHE A 19 28.49 -31.85 3.97
CA PHE A 19 28.88 -32.72 5.10
C PHE A 19 28.43 -32.30 6.50
N SER A 20 27.81 -31.15 6.68
CA SER A 20 27.26 -30.77 7.98
C SER A 20 26.10 -29.79 7.84
N LYS A 21 25.03 -30.01 8.60
CA LYS A 21 23.97 -29.01 8.76
C LYS A 21 24.58 -27.77 9.44
N ARG A 22 25.05 -26.82 8.67
CA ARG A 22 25.50 -25.53 9.20
C ARG A 22 24.35 -24.57 9.29
N GLN A 23 24.23 -23.94 10.41
CA GLN A 23 23.33 -22.82 10.62
C GLN A 23 24.02 -21.54 10.16
N THR A 24 23.34 -20.72 9.35
CA THR A 24 23.82 -19.36 9.07
C THR A 24 23.78 -18.53 10.37
N PRO A 25 24.63 -17.50 10.54
CA PRO A 25 24.52 -16.64 11.71
C PRO A 25 23.12 -16.04 11.86
N GLN A 26 22.60 -16.08 13.08
CA GLN A 26 21.35 -15.38 13.38
C GLN A 26 21.58 -13.88 13.20
N ARG A 27 20.65 -13.21 12.50
CA ARG A 27 20.74 -11.78 12.24
C ARG A 27 19.38 -11.11 12.29
N THR A 28 19.39 -9.82 12.56
CA THR A 28 18.21 -8.97 12.37
C THR A 28 18.16 -8.51 10.91
N VAL A 29 17.01 -8.64 10.29
CA VAL A 29 16.75 -8.23 8.91
C VAL A 29 16.62 -6.72 8.84
N CYS A 30 17.41 -6.07 7.97
CA CYS A 30 17.36 -4.62 7.79
C CYS A 30 16.58 -4.18 6.54
N ASN A 31 16.37 -5.11 5.62
CA ASN A 31 15.71 -4.89 4.31
C ASN A 31 14.56 -5.86 4.15
N TYR A 32 13.66 -5.64 3.19
CA TYR A 32 12.80 -6.72 2.73
C TYR A 32 13.64 -7.74 1.99
N GLU A 33 13.43 -9.02 2.28
CA GLU A 33 14.10 -10.15 1.64
C GLU A 33 13.05 -11.08 1.07
N ILE A 34 13.12 -11.35 -0.23
CA ILE A 34 12.26 -12.33 -0.90
C ILE A 34 13.16 -13.42 -1.46
N GLU A 35 12.89 -14.66 -1.09
CA GLU A 35 13.64 -15.84 -1.51
C GLU A 35 12.70 -16.86 -2.16
N LEU A 36 13.00 -17.30 -3.38
CA LEU A 36 12.36 -18.45 -4.03
C LEU A 36 13.26 -19.65 -3.91
N TYR A 37 12.80 -20.69 -3.23
CA TYR A 37 13.58 -21.92 -3.01
C TYR A 37 13.55 -22.84 -4.22
N ALA A 38 14.74 -23.17 -4.73
CA ALA A 38 14.93 -24.12 -5.84
C ALA A 38 14.96 -25.59 -5.38
N THR A 39 15.22 -25.83 -4.09
CA THR A 39 15.33 -27.16 -3.49
C THR A 39 14.47 -27.30 -2.25
N SER A 40 14.23 -28.55 -1.84
CA SER A 40 13.46 -28.88 -0.64
C SER A 40 14.35 -29.40 0.50
N GLY A 41 13.87 -29.36 1.74
CA GLY A 41 14.45 -30.05 2.89
C GLY A 41 15.26 -29.19 3.85
N ASN A 42 15.53 -27.93 3.51
CA ASN A 42 16.13 -26.98 4.45
C ASN A 42 15.11 -26.39 5.42
N VAL A 43 15.60 -25.76 6.48
CA VAL A 43 14.80 -25.09 7.49
C VAL A 43 15.22 -23.63 7.57
N SER A 44 14.25 -22.73 7.47
CA SER A 44 14.43 -21.32 7.77
C SER A 44 13.73 -20.99 9.09
N VAL A 45 14.39 -20.25 9.95
CA VAL A 45 13.80 -19.80 11.22
C VAL A 45 13.63 -18.30 11.17
N ILE A 46 12.41 -17.83 11.40
CA ILE A 46 12.07 -16.41 11.47
C ILE A 46 11.33 -16.14 12.77
N ASN A 47 11.86 -15.22 13.58
CA ASN A 47 11.28 -14.86 14.89
C ASN A 47 11.07 -16.07 15.80
N GLY A 48 12.00 -17.04 15.77
CA GLY A 48 11.95 -18.27 16.54
C GLY A 48 11.02 -19.35 15.98
N LYS A 49 10.27 -19.10 14.91
CA LYS A 49 9.41 -20.09 14.27
C LYS A 49 10.12 -20.77 13.11
N GLU A 50 10.09 -22.10 13.08
CA GLU A 50 10.67 -22.91 12.02
C GLU A 50 9.73 -23.05 10.82
N TYR A 51 10.30 -22.93 9.62
CA TYR A 51 9.63 -23.14 8.34
C TYR A 51 10.45 -24.14 7.53
N ARG A 52 9.89 -25.33 7.31
CA ARG A 52 10.50 -26.32 6.41
C ARG A 52 10.23 -25.93 4.98
N GLN A 53 11.29 -25.69 4.23
CA GLN A 53 11.18 -25.22 2.85
C GLN A 53 10.97 -26.41 1.89
N LYS A 54 10.13 -26.15 0.89
CA LYS A 54 9.94 -27.00 -0.29
C LYS A 54 10.38 -26.23 -1.52
N LYS A 55 10.71 -26.94 -2.58
CA LYS A 55 10.89 -26.32 -3.91
C LYS A 55 9.62 -25.53 -4.26
N GLY A 56 9.78 -24.31 -4.72
CA GLY A 56 8.66 -23.41 -5.05
C GLY A 56 8.14 -22.59 -3.87
N ASN A 57 8.62 -22.82 -2.64
CA ASN A 57 8.27 -21.96 -1.53
C ASN A 57 8.92 -20.57 -1.70
N ILE A 58 8.14 -19.56 -1.39
CA ILE A 58 8.61 -18.18 -1.25
C ILE A 58 8.70 -17.86 0.23
N LEU A 59 9.86 -17.34 0.64
CA LEU A 59 10.08 -16.78 1.97
C LEU A 59 10.17 -15.27 1.87
N ILE A 60 9.46 -14.59 2.77
CA ILE A 60 9.49 -13.13 2.91
C ILE A 60 9.92 -12.78 4.32
N ALA A 61 11.11 -12.20 4.44
CA ALA A 61 11.56 -11.61 5.68
C ALA A 61 11.46 -10.08 5.60
N LYS A 62 11.05 -9.46 6.69
CA LYS A 62 10.73 -8.03 6.78
C LYS A 62 11.72 -7.31 7.70
N PRO A 63 11.95 -6.02 7.52
CA PRO A 63 12.78 -5.26 8.45
C PRO A 63 12.34 -5.46 9.91
N GLY A 64 13.30 -5.77 10.79
CA GLY A 64 13.04 -6.07 12.20
C GLY A 64 12.87 -7.57 12.52
N ASP A 65 12.64 -8.43 11.54
CA ASP A 65 12.62 -9.88 11.78
C ASP A 65 14.03 -10.36 12.22
N THR A 66 14.06 -11.36 13.08
CA THR A 66 15.27 -12.14 13.35
C THR A 66 15.23 -13.43 12.56
N ARG A 67 16.32 -13.77 11.86
CA ARG A 67 16.35 -15.00 11.05
C ARG A 67 17.71 -15.68 10.99
N TYR A 68 17.66 -17.00 10.72
CA TYR A 68 18.75 -17.81 10.22
C TYR A 68 18.19 -18.96 9.36
N SER A 69 19.07 -19.61 8.60
CA SER A 69 18.71 -20.79 7.79
C SER A 69 19.67 -21.93 8.11
N ILE A 70 19.22 -23.16 7.93
CA ILE A 70 20.00 -24.38 8.12
C ILE A 70 20.26 -25.00 6.74
N ASP A 71 21.53 -25.19 6.40
CA ASP A 71 22.00 -25.77 5.14
C ASP A 71 21.57 -27.23 4.96
N PRO A 72 21.53 -27.76 3.70
CA PRO A 72 21.80 -27.06 2.44
C PRO A 72 20.57 -26.38 1.86
N PHE A 73 20.74 -25.28 1.10
CA PHE A 73 19.65 -24.65 0.37
C PHE A 73 20.13 -23.94 -0.89
N GLU A 74 19.24 -23.83 -1.86
CA GLU A 74 19.39 -23.06 -3.09
C GLU A 74 18.20 -22.15 -3.24
N CYS A 75 18.43 -20.87 -3.50
CA CYS A 75 17.36 -19.91 -3.69
C CYS A 75 17.77 -18.75 -4.61
N HIS A 76 16.82 -18.26 -5.38
CA HIS A 76 16.89 -16.91 -5.93
C HIS A 76 16.53 -15.94 -4.81
N CYS A 77 17.28 -14.87 -4.66
CA CYS A 77 17.01 -13.90 -3.59
C CYS A 77 17.11 -12.47 -4.08
N VAL A 78 16.23 -11.62 -3.58
CA VAL A 78 16.32 -10.17 -3.70
C VAL A 78 16.12 -9.51 -2.34
N HIS A 79 17.06 -8.61 -1.98
CA HIS A 79 16.99 -7.79 -0.77
C HIS A 79 16.89 -6.33 -1.18
N PHE A 80 15.91 -5.60 -0.64
CA PHE A 80 15.67 -4.21 -1.04
C PHE A 80 15.05 -3.37 0.09
N LEU A 81 15.27 -2.07 0.02
CA LEU A 81 14.49 -1.07 0.77
C LEU A 81 13.38 -0.57 -0.13
N CYS A 82 12.18 -0.45 0.41
CA CYS A 82 11.03 0.13 -0.29
C CYS A 82 10.83 1.57 0.15
N ASN A 83 10.88 2.51 -0.80
CA ASN A 83 10.71 3.94 -0.55
C ASN A 83 9.26 4.42 -0.69
N ASP A 84 8.36 3.56 -1.14
CA ASP A 84 6.93 3.82 -1.28
C ASP A 84 6.16 3.28 -0.06
N THR A 85 5.30 4.12 0.49
CA THR A 85 4.57 3.79 1.73
C THR A 85 3.46 2.78 1.47
N GLU A 86 2.74 2.90 0.34
CA GLU A 86 1.63 2.01 0.00
C GLU A 86 2.14 0.59 -0.26
N ILE A 87 3.23 0.47 -1.02
CA ILE A 87 3.88 -0.82 -1.28
C ILE A 87 4.39 -1.44 0.03
N ARG A 88 4.96 -0.65 0.94
CA ARG A 88 5.41 -1.16 2.26
C ARG A 88 4.26 -1.73 3.07
N GLU A 89 3.12 -1.03 3.14
CA GLU A 89 1.93 -1.51 3.85
C GLU A 89 1.49 -2.87 3.30
N ARG A 90 1.51 -3.05 1.97
CA ARG A 90 1.19 -4.32 1.33
C ARG A 90 2.21 -5.42 1.65
N LEU A 91 3.49 -5.09 1.64
CA LEU A 91 4.55 -6.03 2.00
C LEU A 91 4.42 -6.53 3.45
N GLU A 92 3.96 -5.67 4.38
CA GLU A 92 3.73 -6.07 5.77
C GLU A 92 2.58 -7.09 5.91
N GLU A 93 1.61 -7.10 5.01
CA GLU A 93 0.50 -8.06 5.01
C GLU A 93 0.88 -9.44 4.48
N LEU A 94 1.97 -9.56 3.70
CA LEU A 94 2.40 -10.83 3.11
C LEU A 94 2.78 -11.85 4.18
N PRO A 95 2.43 -13.14 4.01
CA PRO A 95 2.86 -14.19 4.92
C PRO A 95 4.37 -14.42 4.85
N LYS A 96 4.96 -14.95 5.91
CA LYS A 96 6.41 -15.21 5.96
C LYS A 96 6.85 -16.30 4.99
N VAL A 97 6.03 -17.30 4.77
CA VAL A 97 6.30 -18.40 3.82
C VAL A 97 4.98 -18.86 3.22
N PHE A 98 4.97 -19.07 1.91
CA PHE A 98 3.87 -19.68 1.17
C PHE A 98 4.40 -20.39 -0.09
N GLU A 99 3.57 -21.28 -0.64
CA GLU A 99 3.87 -22.00 -1.89
C GLU A 99 3.32 -21.20 -3.06
N ALA A 100 4.16 -20.88 -4.04
CA ALA A 100 3.78 -20.16 -5.25
C ALA A 100 3.00 -21.08 -6.20
N SER A 101 1.92 -20.58 -6.79
CA SER A 101 1.15 -21.31 -7.80
C SER A 101 1.88 -21.38 -9.14
N ASP A 102 2.59 -20.28 -9.51
CA ASP A 102 3.41 -20.18 -10.72
C ASP A 102 4.90 -20.00 -10.37
N THR A 103 5.50 -21.08 -9.90
CA THR A 103 6.94 -21.10 -9.55
C THR A 103 7.83 -20.77 -10.74
N ASP A 104 7.49 -21.27 -11.94
CA ASP A 104 8.32 -21.08 -13.13
C ASP A 104 8.26 -19.64 -13.63
N GLY A 105 7.10 -19.00 -13.63
CA GLY A 105 6.95 -17.59 -13.96
C GLY A 105 7.71 -16.68 -12.99
N ILE A 106 7.64 -16.98 -11.67
CA ILE A 106 8.39 -16.22 -10.66
C ILE A 106 9.90 -16.42 -10.82
N MET A 107 10.34 -17.64 -11.10
CA MET A 107 11.75 -17.94 -11.37
C MET A 107 12.25 -17.14 -12.58
N GLN A 108 11.47 -17.09 -13.67
CA GLN A 108 11.83 -16.31 -14.86
C GLN A 108 11.98 -14.81 -14.58
N ILE A 109 11.16 -14.26 -13.66
CA ILE A 109 11.31 -12.86 -13.22
C ILE A 109 12.67 -12.65 -12.54
N PHE A 110 13.08 -13.56 -11.64
CA PHE A 110 14.38 -13.48 -10.98
C PHE A 110 15.53 -13.58 -12.00
N GLU A 111 15.46 -14.52 -12.95
CA GLU A 111 16.48 -14.70 -13.98
C GLU A 111 16.60 -13.46 -14.87
N ASN A 112 15.48 -12.88 -15.28
CA ASN A 112 15.47 -11.63 -16.06
C ASN A 112 16.11 -10.46 -15.30
N MET A 113 15.84 -10.33 -14.00
CA MET A 113 16.48 -9.32 -13.14
C MET A 113 17.97 -9.56 -12.99
N LEU A 114 18.41 -10.82 -12.83
CA LEU A 114 19.82 -11.21 -12.72
C LEU A 114 20.56 -10.91 -14.03
N ALA A 115 19.98 -11.29 -15.17
CA ALA A 115 20.54 -11.01 -16.49
C ALA A 115 20.66 -9.50 -16.76
N ALA A 116 19.64 -8.72 -16.38
CA ALA A 116 19.69 -7.28 -16.51
C ALA A 116 20.81 -6.67 -15.63
N ARG A 117 20.95 -7.14 -14.39
CA ARG A 117 22.00 -6.64 -13.46
C ARG A 117 23.42 -6.97 -13.95
N ALA A 118 23.61 -8.07 -14.63
CA ALA A 118 24.93 -8.47 -15.20
C ALA A 118 25.36 -7.55 -16.35
N ASN A 119 24.43 -6.86 -17.01
CA ASN A 119 24.70 -5.92 -18.08
C ASN A 119 25.01 -4.53 -17.49
N ALA A 120 26.12 -3.93 -17.88
CA ALA A 120 26.51 -2.58 -17.44
C ALA A 120 25.71 -1.44 -18.13
N ASP A 121 24.54 -1.74 -18.69
CA ASP A 121 23.66 -0.79 -19.37
C ASP A 121 22.92 0.11 -18.34
N PRO A 122 22.85 1.43 -18.53
CA PRO A 122 22.00 2.32 -17.74
C PRO A 122 20.53 1.88 -17.69
N ALA A 123 20.02 1.19 -18.72
CA ALA A 123 18.67 0.61 -18.74
C ALA A 123 18.49 -0.57 -17.77
N ALA A 124 19.56 -1.25 -17.38
CA ALA A 124 19.53 -2.41 -16.48
C ALA A 124 18.85 -2.08 -15.14
N LYS A 125 19.06 -0.87 -14.64
CA LYS A 125 18.44 -0.39 -13.41
C LYS A 125 16.90 -0.35 -13.51
N PHE A 126 16.37 0.12 -14.63
CA PHE A 126 14.93 0.14 -14.90
C PHE A 126 14.36 -1.27 -15.06
N ALA A 127 15.11 -2.17 -15.69
CA ALA A 127 14.72 -3.57 -15.84
C ALA A 127 14.62 -4.28 -14.47
N VAL A 128 15.58 -4.06 -13.58
CA VAL A 128 15.53 -4.60 -12.20
C VAL A 128 14.36 -4.01 -11.39
N GLN A 129 14.10 -2.70 -11.50
CA GLN A 129 12.95 -2.06 -10.83
C GLN A 129 11.61 -2.62 -11.37
N GLY A 130 11.50 -2.76 -12.69
CA GLY A 130 10.32 -3.34 -13.34
C GLY A 130 10.09 -4.80 -12.98
N GLY A 131 11.16 -5.61 -12.96
CA GLY A 131 11.11 -7.01 -12.52
C GLY A 131 10.67 -7.14 -11.07
N LEU A 132 11.16 -6.27 -10.17
CA LEU A 132 10.75 -6.29 -8.77
C LEU A 132 9.28 -5.87 -8.61
N LEU A 133 8.79 -4.89 -9.35
CA LEU A 133 7.36 -4.54 -9.39
C LEU A 133 6.50 -5.71 -9.88
N GLN A 134 6.95 -6.40 -10.94
CA GLN A 134 6.26 -7.58 -11.47
C GLN A 134 6.23 -8.71 -10.44
N LEU A 135 7.37 -9.00 -9.77
CA LEU A 135 7.45 -9.98 -8.69
C LEU A 135 6.45 -9.66 -7.58
N LEU A 136 6.45 -8.43 -7.08
CA LEU A 136 5.50 -8.00 -6.03
C LEU A 136 4.05 -8.11 -6.50
N GLY A 137 3.75 -7.77 -7.75
CA GLY A 137 2.42 -7.96 -8.33
C GLY A 137 1.97 -9.41 -8.29
N CYS A 138 2.82 -10.37 -8.68
CA CYS A 138 2.54 -11.80 -8.59
C CYS A 138 2.29 -12.22 -7.14
N LEU A 139 3.18 -11.87 -6.20
CA LEU A 139 3.07 -12.25 -4.80
C LEU A 139 1.79 -11.70 -4.14
N LEU A 140 1.45 -10.45 -4.43
CA LEU A 140 0.23 -9.81 -3.90
C LEU A 140 -1.04 -10.44 -4.49
N THR A 141 -1.02 -10.83 -5.77
CA THR A 141 -2.15 -11.52 -6.41
C THR A 141 -2.35 -12.92 -5.80
N GLU A 142 -1.29 -13.72 -5.71
CA GLU A 142 -1.38 -15.08 -5.14
C GLU A 142 -1.82 -15.10 -3.68
N THR A 143 -1.34 -14.16 -2.89
CA THR A 143 -1.73 -14.04 -1.48
C THR A 143 -3.06 -13.31 -1.32
N GLY A 144 -3.38 -12.38 -2.21
CA GLY A 144 -4.62 -11.62 -2.24
C GLY A 144 -5.85 -12.49 -2.38
N GLU A 145 -5.82 -13.54 -3.19
CA GLU A 145 -6.92 -14.50 -3.31
C GLU A 145 -7.19 -15.27 -2.01
N ARG A 146 -6.16 -15.58 -1.23
CA ARG A 146 -6.28 -16.24 0.08
C ARG A 146 -6.65 -15.27 1.22
N TYR A 147 -6.28 -13.99 1.10
CA TYR A 147 -6.55 -12.93 2.09
C TYR A 147 -7.64 -11.95 1.63
N SER A 148 -8.13 -12.06 0.40
CA SER A 148 -9.10 -11.14 -0.22
C SER A 148 -10.40 -11.00 0.58
N GLY A 149 -10.80 -12.02 1.32
CA GLY A 149 -12.02 -11.98 2.13
C GLY A 149 -12.00 -10.91 3.23
N LYS A 150 -10.85 -10.59 3.82
CA LYS A 150 -10.75 -9.58 4.88
C LYS A 150 -10.50 -8.19 4.30
N TYR A 151 -9.56 -8.09 3.35
CA TYR A 151 -9.21 -6.82 2.72
C TYR A 151 -10.29 -6.34 1.75
N ALA A 152 -10.88 -7.23 0.96
CA ALA A 152 -12.03 -6.90 0.11
C ALA A 152 -13.21 -6.37 0.93
N ARG A 153 -13.46 -6.92 2.13
CA ARG A 153 -14.45 -6.37 3.06
C ARG A 153 -14.10 -4.95 3.51
N TYR A 154 -12.82 -4.66 3.76
CA TYR A 154 -12.41 -3.31 4.15
C TYR A 154 -12.50 -2.32 3.00
N LEU A 155 -12.14 -2.72 1.79
CA LEU A 155 -12.32 -1.89 0.58
C LEU A 155 -13.81 -1.62 0.33
N SER A 156 -14.68 -2.65 0.42
CA SER A 156 -16.13 -2.48 0.33
C SER A 156 -16.64 -1.54 1.41
N ALA A 157 -16.30 -1.77 2.67
CA ALA A 157 -16.70 -0.93 3.79
C ALA A 157 -16.28 0.54 3.62
N VAL A 158 -15.05 0.79 3.14
CA VAL A 158 -14.58 2.14 2.84
C VAL A 158 -15.31 2.73 1.63
N SER A 159 -15.65 1.92 0.62
CA SER A 159 -16.45 2.34 -0.53
C SER A 159 -17.86 2.77 -0.11
N ASP A 160 -18.50 1.97 0.74
CA ASP A 160 -19.84 2.25 1.27
C ASP A 160 -19.84 3.54 2.11
N ALA A 161 -18.82 3.71 2.96
CA ALA A 161 -18.63 4.96 3.71
C ALA A 161 -18.42 6.17 2.80
N CYS A 162 -17.65 6.03 1.72
CA CYS A 162 -17.44 7.10 0.75
C CYS A 162 -18.73 7.46 -0.01
N ALA A 163 -19.56 6.47 -0.33
CA ALA A 163 -20.88 6.69 -0.93
C ALA A 163 -21.79 7.43 0.04
N PHE A 164 -21.90 6.94 1.28
CA PHE A 164 -22.67 7.58 2.34
C PHE A 164 -22.27 9.04 2.57
N MET A 165 -20.94 9.32 2.64
CA MET A 165 -20.45 10.69 2.80
C MET A 165 -20.80 11.60 1.62
N ARG A 166 -20.77 11.09 0.39
CA ARG A 166 -21.15 11.88 -0.81
C ARG A 166 -22.64 12.21 -0.83
N GLU A 167 -23.47 11.25 -0.46
CA GLU A 167 -24.93 11.39 -0.45
C GLU A 167 -25.44 12.29 0.67
N ASN A 168 -24.69 12.37 1.79
CA ASN A 168 -25.12 13.06 3.00
C ASN A 168 -24.19 14.24 3.39
N CYS A 169 -23.35 14.73 2.47
CA CYS A 169 -22.37 15.78 2.76
C CYS A 169 -23.01 17.14 3.10
N ASP A 170 -24.27 17.35 2.71
CA ASP A 170 -25.05 18.58 2.90
C ASP A 170 -25.63 18.72 4.31
N ARG A 171 -25.62 17.65 5.10
CA ARG A 171 -26.12 17.63 6.48
C ARG A 171 -25.01 17.32 7.51
N HIS A 172 -25.34 17.48 8.78
CA HIS A 172 -24.47 17.06 9.86
C HIS A 172 -24.43 15.54 9.93
N ILE A 173 -23.25 14.96 9.69
CA ILE A 173 -22.95 13.54 9.89
C ILE A 173 -21.74 13.40 10.79
N THR A 174 -21.79 12.43 11.69
CA THR A 174 -20.74 12.12 12.67
C THR A 174 -19.83 11.00 12.16
N LEU A 175 -18.72 10.76 12.84
CA LEU A 175 -17.88 9.59 12.60
C LEU A 175 -18.65 8.29 12.83
N ASP A 176 -19.54 8.28 13.83
CA ASP A 176 -20.37 7.11 14.16
C ASP A 176 -21.35 6.77 13.04
N ASP A 177 -21.97 7.79 12.42
CA ASP A 177 -22.86 7.60 11.27
C ASP A 177 -22.10 6.99 10.07
N ILE A 178 -20.89 7.51 9.80
CA ILE A 178 -20.06 7.05 8.70
C ILE A 178 -19.55 5.62 8.95
N ALA A 179 -19.14 5.32 10.17
CA ALA A 179 -18.68 3.99 10.55
C ALA A 179 -19.81 2.96 10.55
N ALA A 180 -21.03 3.36 10.95
CA ALA A 180 -22.22 2.52 10.86
C ALA A 180 -22.55 2.15 9.41
N ALA A 181 -22.44 3.10 8.46
CA ALA A 181 -22.61 2.83 7.04
C ALA A 181 -21.57 1.83 6.47
N ALA A 182 -20.41 1.73 7.11
CA ALA A 182 -19.37 0.76 6.80
C ALA A 182 -19.50 -0.57 7.58
N ASN A 183 -20.50 -0.73 8.46
CA ASN A 183 -20.65 -1.86 9.38
C ASN A 183 -19.41 -2.10 10.27
N LEU A 184 -18.74 -1.03 10.71
CA LEU A 184 -17.54 -1.07 11.54
C LEU A 184 -17.70 -0.21 12.79
N SER A 185 -16.93 -0.52 13.86
CA SER A 185 -16.84 0.41 14.99
C SER A 185 -16.08 1.68 14.61
N PRO A 186 -16.40 2.86 15.18
CA PRO A 186 -15.79 4.14 14.81
C PRO A 186 -14.26 4.15 14.91
N CYS A 187 -13.70 3.57 15.96
CA CYS A 187 -12.26 3.50 16.17
C CYS A 187 -11.57 2.64 15.10
N PHE A 188 -12.12 1.47 14.83
CA PHE A 188 -11.59 0.56 13.82
C PHE A 188 -11.76 1.13 12.41
N PHE A 189 -12.94 1.69 12.10
CA PHE A 189 -13.22 2.36 10.84
C PHE A 189 -12.23 3.50 10.56
N HIS A 190 -11.94 4.35 11.54
CA HIS A 190 -11.00 5.45 11.38
C HIS A 190 -9.62 4.96 10.91
N GLY A 191 -9.10 3.89 11.52
CA GLY A 191 -7.81 3.29 11.14
C GLY A 191 -7.85 2.69 9.74
N VAL A 192 -8.88 1.88 9.44
CA VAL A 192 -9.07 1.26 8.12
C VAL A 192 -9.23 2.32 7.03
N PHE A 193 -10.08 3.33 7.26
CA PHE A 193 -10.30 4.38 6.27
C PHE A 193 -9.03 5.17 5.95
N LYS A 194 -8.26 5.54 6.99
CA LYS A 194 -6.99 6.24 6.83
C LYS A 194 -5.96 5.40 6.07
N SER A 195 -5.89 4.09 6.33
CA SER A 195 -4.98 3.19 5.60
C SER A 195 -5.35 3.06 4.11
N VAL A 196 -6.66 3.01 3.79
CA VAL A 196 -7.15 2.86 2.41
C VAL A 196 -7.14 4.19 1.63
N LYS A 197 -7.46 5.32 2.28
CA LYS A 197 -7.61 6.63 1.60
C LYS A 197 -6.47 7.59 1.83
N SER A 198 -5.50 7.27 2.70
CA SER A 198 -4.37 8.12 3.11
C SER A 198 -4.77 9.47 3.71
N VAL A 199 -6.06 9.64 4.03
CA VAL A 199 -6.63 10.80 4.72
C VAL A 199 -7.65 10.34 5.76
N THR A 200 -7.93 11.15 6.76
CA THR A 200 -8.96 10.83 7.75
C THR A 200 -10.37 10.94 7.15
N PRO A 201 -11.39 10.24 7.72
CA PRO A 201 -12.79 10.41 7.31
C PRO A 201 -13.25 11.85 7.32
N ALA A 202 -12.87 12.63 8.35
CA ALA A 202 -13.22 14.03 8.49
C ALA A 202 -12.62 14.90 7.37
N GLU A 203 -11.35 14.68 7.02
CA GLU A 203 -10.68 15.37 5.90
C GLU A 203 -11.32 15.00 4.57
N TYR A 204 -11.67 13.73 4.37
CA TYR A 204 -12.34 13.27 3.15
C TYR A 204 -13.71 13.94 2.99
N LEU A 205 -14.55 13.96 4.05
CA LEU A 205 -15.84 14.65 4.05
C LEU A 205 -15.69 16.15 3.77
N LEU A 206 -14.69 16.78 4.38
CA LEU A 206 -14.41 18.19 4.15
C LEU A 206 -14.04 18.46 2.69
N ASN A 207 -13.25 17.61 2.07
CA ASN A 207 -12.88 17.73 0.65
C ASN A 207 -14.10 17.61 -0.27
N ILE A 208 -15.07 16.74 0.05
CA ILE A 208 -16.35 16.62 -0.67
C ILE A 208 -17.13 17.94 -0.55
N ARG A 209 -17.27 18.49 0.67
CA ARG A 209 -17.99 19.75 0.92
C ARG A 209 -17.37 20.92 0.20
N ILE A 210 -16.03 21.04 0.22
CA ILE A 210 -15.30 22.09 -0.51
C ILE A 210 -15.48 21.94 -2.03
N SER A 211 -15.46 20.73 -2.55
CA SER A 211 -15.69 20.48 -3.99
C SER A 211 -17.10 20.87 -4.40
N SER A 212 -18.11 20.55 -3.60
CA SER A 212 -19.50 20.98 -3.80
C SER A 212 -19.63 22.51 -3.75
N ALA A 213 -18.98 23.16 -2.78
CA ALA A 213 -19.00 24.62 -2.68
C ALA A 213 -18.34 25.30 -3.90
N LYS A 214 -17.22 24.76 -4.39
CA LYS A 214 -16.57 25.29 -5.62
C LYS A 214 -17.52 25.23 -6.81
N ARG A 215 -18.28 24.14 -6.96
CA ARG A 215 -19.27 23.99 -8.02
C ARG A 215 -20.39 25.01 -7.89
N LEU A 216 -20.99 25.16 -6.70
CA LEU A 216 -22.08 26.12 -6.48
C LEU A 216 -21.61 27.57 -6.64
N LEU A 217 -20.41 27.91 -6.19
CA LEU A 217 -19.83 29.25 -6.39
C LEU A 217 -19.68 29.60 -7.87
N ALA A 218 -19.33 28.62 -8.72
CA ALA A 218 -19.13 28.84 -10.15
C ALA A 218 -20.46 28.86 -10.96
N SER A 219 -21.46 28.04 -10.54
CA SER A 219 -22.66 27.77 -11.37
C SER A 219 -23.96 28.36 -10.82
N SER A 220 -23.94 29.10 -9.68
CA SER A 220 -25.18 29.64 -9.09
C SER A 220 -25.04 31.08 -8.61
N SER A 221 -26.19 31.72 -8.40
CA SER A 221 -26.32 33.04 -7.78
C SER A 221 -26.57 33.01 -6.28
N LEU A 222 -26.52 31.82 -5.65
CA LEU A 222 -26.77 31.64 -4.22
C LEU A 222 -25.84 32.52 -3.37
N SER A 223 -26.33 33.02 -2.26
CA SER A 223 -25.52 33.73 -1.27
C SER A 223 -24.46 32.79 -0.66
N LEU A 224 -23.40 33.35 -0.07
CA LEU A 224 -22.38 32.55 0.61
C LEU A 224 -22.96 31.78 1.80
N SER A 225 -23.97 32.33 2.47
CA SER A 225 -24.68 31.67 3.56
C SER A 225 -25.45 30.44 3.08
N GLU A 226 -26.20 30.58 1.98
CA GLU A 226 -26.93 29.46 1.38
C GLU A 226 -25.99 28.36 0.87
N ILE A 227 -24.85 28.73 0.27
CA ILE A 227 -23.84 27.75 -0.16
C ILE A 227 -23.25 27.03 1.04
N ALA A 228 -22.91 27.75 2.11
CA ALA A 228 -22.41 27.13 3.35
C ALA A 228 -23.40 26.10 3.88
N LEU A 229 -24.67 26.45 3.98
CA LEU A 229 -25.71 25.55 4.46
C LEU A 229 -25.87 24.32 3.55
N ARG A 230 -26.01 24.52 2.24
CA ARG A 230 -26.16 23.43 1.24
C ARG A 230 -24.94 22.51 1.12
N CYS A 231 -23.80 22.95 1.59
CA CYS A 231 -22.59 22.14 1.61
C CYS A 231 -22.30 21.54 3.01
N GLY A 232 -23.26 21.60 3.93
CA GLY A 232 -23.15 21.00 5.27
C GLY A 232 -22.22 21.70 6.23
N PHE A 233 -21.93 23.02 6.01
CA PHE A 233 -21.19 23.82 6.97
C PHE A 233 -22.13 24.41 8.02
N GLY A 234 -21.76 24.32 9.29
CA GLY A 234 -22.57 24.82 10.40
C GLY A 234 -22.74 26.34 10.46
N SER A 235 -21.84 27.09 9.78
CA SER A 235 -21.93 28.54 9.65
C SER A 235 -21.16 29.06 8.44
N GLN A 236 -21.58 30.23 7.95
CA GLN A 236 -20.86 30.95 6.88
C GLN A 236 -19.44 31.35 7.31
N GLY A 237 -19.24 31.71 8.57
CA GLY A 237 -17.93 32.08 9.09
C GLY A 237 -16.93 30.92 9.03
N TYR A 238 -17.36 29.75 9.51
CA TYR A 238 -16.55 28.51 9.44
C TYR A 238 -16.30 28.10 7.99
N PHE A 239 -17.31 28.16 7.13
CA PHE A 239 -17.16 27.93 5.68
C PHE A 239 -16.08 28.83 5.06
N ASN A 240 -16.15 30.16 5.30
CA ASN A 240 -15.18 31.11 4.75
C ASN A 240 -13.74 30.79 5.20
N TYR A 241 -13.56 30.49 6.48
CA TYR A 241 -12.27 30.12 7.06
C TYR A 241 -11.69 28.86 6.39
N VAL A 242 -12.48 27.78 6.37
CA VAL A 242 -12.03 26.49 5.85
C VAL A 242 -11.81 26.56 4.34
N PHE A 243 -12.71 27.18 3.59
CA PHE A 243 -12.57 27.36 2.15
C PHE A 243 -11.28 28.12 1.79
N LYS A 244 -10.98 29.21 2.50
CA LYS A 244 -9.73 29.97 2.31
C LYS A 244 -8.51 29.11 2.64
N LYS A 245 -8.55 28.33 3.72
CA LYS A 245 -7.46 27.41 4.09
C LYS A 245 -7.18 26.37 3.01
N HIS A 246 -8.23 25.79 2.39
CA HIS A 246 -8.11 24.74 1.38
C HIS A 246 -7.83 25.24 -0.04
N THR A 247 -8.19 26.49 -0.36
CA THR A 247 -8.11 27.00 -1.74
C THR A 247 -7.18 28.21 -1.87
N SER A 248 -6.59 28.68 -0.76
CA SER A 248 -5.76 29.89 -0.66
C SER A 248 -6.49 31.17 -1.10
N THR A 249 -7.82 31.13 -1.32
CA THR A 249 -8.63 32.27 -1.73
C THR A 249 -9.98 32.27 -1.02
N THR A 250 -10.60 33.46 -0.85
CA THR A 250 -11.94 33.53 -0.21
C THR A 250 -13.02 33.04 -1.19
N PRO A 251 -14.17 32.51 -0.69
CA PRO A 251 -15.28 32.11 -1.54
C PRO A 251 -15.77 33.22 -2.48
N LYS A 252 -15.83 34.47 -2.00
CA LYS A 252 -16.19 35.62 -2.82
C LYS A 252 -15.21 35.84 -3.99
N LYS A 253 -13.91 35.93 -3.71
CA LYS A 253 -12.88 36.07 -4.76
C LYS A 253 -12.88 34.88 -5.73
N TYR A 254 -13.13 33.65 -5.24
CA TYR A 254 -13.24 32.47 -6.09
C TYR A 254 -14.40 32.57 -7.06
N ARG A 255 -15.57 33.02 -6.61
CA ARG A 255 -16.76 33.28 -7.44
C ARG A 255 -16.46 34.36 -8.51
N ASP A 256 -15.93 35.48 -8.10
CA ASP A 256 -15.66 36.61 -8.99
C ASP A 256 -14.71 36.21 -10.12
N LYS A 257 -13.63 35.48 -9.77
CA LYS A 257 -12.67 34.96 -10.76
C LYS A 257 -13.28 33.97 -11.77
N LYS A 258 -14.27 33.17 -11.37
CA LYS A 258 -14.91 32.16 -12.26
C LYS A 258 -15.98 32.78 -13.15
N ARG A 259 -16.63 33.88 -12.75
CA ARG A 259 -17.62 34.60 -13.57
C ARG A 259 -17.00 35.42 -14.70
N ILE A 260 -15.71 35.75 -14.62
CA ILE A 260 -14.99 36.50 -15.67
C ILE A 260 -14.57 35.61 -16.85
N ILE A 261 -14.66 34.28 -16.70
CA ILE A 261 -14.17 33.30 -17.68
C ILE A 261 -15.35 32.71 -18.51
N ILE A 262 -16.58 33.11 -18.22
CA ILE A 262 -17.81 32.79 -18.99
C ILE A 262 -18.30 34.02 -19.74
#